data_6531defe6aeb6af8abbd7e38d5466c1c
#
_entry.id   6531defe6aeb6af8abbd7e38d5466c1c
#
_cell.length_a   1.000
_cell.length_b   1.000
_cell.length_c   1.000
_cell.angle_alpha   90.00
_cell.angle_beta   90.00
_cell.angle_gamma   90.00
#
_symmetry.space_group_name_H-M   'P 1'
#
loop_
_entity.id
_entity.type
_entity.pdbx_description
1 polymer ?
#
loop_
_entity_poly.entity_id
_entity_poly.type
_entity_poly.pdbx_seq_one_letter_code
_entity_poly.pdbx_strand_id
1 'polypeptide(L)'
;IFEPFERERTSTVSRIQGTGLGMAITKNIVDMMGGTIEVQTAQGKGSEFIIRVPMRAQAEHRPVEKITELEGLKALVVDDDFNTCDSVTKMLVKVGMRAEWTLSGKEAVLRARQSIEMSDAYHAYIIDWRLPDMNGIEVTRQIRSLNNDTPIIILTAYDWSDIEVEAKAAGVTAFCSKPMFMSDLRETLMNAIGQTQTDAAQELLPKKSTNFKGRHILLVEDNELNREIAQEILCEYGFRVDTAE
;
A
#
# COMPACT_ATOMS: atom_id res chain seq x y z
N ILE A 1 -7.14 29.57 9.82
CA ILE A 1 -6.45 28.50 9.08
C ILE A 1 -7.42 27.55 8.35
N PHE A 2 -8.73 27.65 8.61
CA PHE A 2 -9.76 26.85 7.95
C PHE A 2 -10.45 27.58 6.79
N GLU A 3 -10.13 28.85 6.58
CA GLU A 3 -10.62 29.60 5.41
C GLU A 3 -9.78 29.23 4.18
N PRO A 4 -10.41 29.02 3.02
CA PRO A 4 -9.70 28.73 1.77
C PRO A 4 -8.68 29.83 1.42
N PHE A 5 -7.50 29.44 0.97
CA PHE A 5 -6.40 30.33 0.55
C PHE A 5 -5.75 31.16 1.67
N GLU A 6 -6.16 30.99 2.94
CA GLU A 6 -5.48 31.63 4.06
C GLU A 6 -4.13 30.96 4.35
N ARG A 7 -3.11 31.78 4.55
CA ARG A 7 -1.74 31.36 4.89
C ARG A 7 -1.12 32.37 5.86
N GLU A 8 -0.32 31.89 6.78
CA GLU A 8 0.47 32.77 7.63
C GLU A 8 1.50 33.54 6.78
N ARG A 9 1.44 34.87 6.84
CA ARG A 9 2.36 35.78 6.11
C ARG A 9 3.51 36.14 7.02
N THR A 10 4.44 35.23 7.27
CA THR A 10 5.72 35.55 7.89
C THR A 10 6.80 35.72 6.82
N SER A 11 7.52 36.84 6.87
CA SER A 11 8.49 37.28 5.88
C SER A 11 9.72 36.36 5.69
N THR A 12 9.86 35.34 6.50
CA THR A 12 11.00 34.40 6.48
C THR A 12 10.70 33.05 5.84
N VAL A 13 9.45 32.72 5.49
CA VAL A 13 9.06 31.37 5.00
C VAL A 13 8.51 31.43 3.57
N SER A 14 9.03 32.31 2.73
CA SER A 14 8.57 32.48 1.33
C SER A 14 8.92 31.33 0.37
N ARG A 15 9.41 30.18 0.85
CA ARG A 15 9.78 29.02 0.01
C ARG A 15 8.94 27.76 0.23
N ILE A 16 7.97 27.76 1.14
CA ILE A 16 7.08 26.60 1.29
C ILE A 16 5.92 26.73 0.30
N GLN A 17 5.95 25.92 -0.73
CA GLN A 17 4.91 25.84 -1.75
C GLN A 17 3.66 25.17 -1.17
N GLY A 18 2.48 25.79 -1.29
CA GLY A 18 1.23 25.23 -0.85
C GLY A 18 0.05 26.12 -1.23
N THR A 19 -1.09 25.55 -1.58
CA THR A 19 -2.28 26.27 -2.06
C THR A 19 -3.08 26.95 -0.96
N GLY A 20 -2.88 26.59 0.31
CA GLY A 20 -3.72 27.04 1.42
C GLY A 20 -5.13 26.41 1.45
N LEU A 21 -5.35 25.36 0.67
CA LEU A 21 -6.64 24.66 0.58
C LEU A 21 -6.76 23.45 1.52
N GLY A 22 -5.65 22.85 1.93
CA GLY A 22 -5.66 21.57 2.65
C GLY A 22 -6.50 21.59 3.91
N MET A 23 -6.35 22.60 4.75
CA MET A 23 -7.10 22.71 6.04
C MET A 23 -8.58 23.01 5.82
N ALA A 24 -8.92 23.80 4.80
CA ALA A 24 -10.31 24.08 4.42
C ALA A 24 -11.02 22.80 3.92
N ILE A 25 -10.34 22.01 3.08
CA ILE A 25 -10.83 20.71 2.60
C ILE A 25 -11.02 19.75 3.79
N THR A 26 -10.03 19.63 4.67
CA THR A 26 -10.12 18.78 5.86
C THR A 26 -11.32 19.18 6.74
N LYS A 27 -11.53 20.48 6.98
CA LYS A 27 -12.67 20.98 7.74
C LYS A 27 -13.99 20.57 7.08
N ASN A 28 -14.12 20.77 5.77
CA ASN A 28 -15.34 20.40 5.05
C ASN A 28 -15.62 18.89 5.13
N ILE A 29 -14.60 18.04 4.99
CA ILE A 29 -14.76 16.59 5.12
C ILE A 29 -15.23 16.21 6.53
N VAL A 30 -14.63 16.77 7.57
CA VAL A 30 -15.01 16.51 8.96
C VAL A 30 -16.46 16.95 9.23
N ASP A 31 -16.85 18.13 8.73
CA ASP A 31 -18.22 18.65 8.87
C ASP A 31 -19.25 17.77 8.13
N MET A 32 -18.93 17.33 6.91
CA MET A 32 -19.76 16.39 6.15
C MET A 32 -19.94 15.04 6.85
N MET A 33 -18.95 14.61 7.64
CA MET A 33 -19.02 13.43 8.49
C MET A 33 -19.76 13.68 9.80
N GLY A 34 -20.28 14.89 10.06
CA GLY A 34 -20.94 15.28 11.29
C GLY A 34 -19.99 15.41 12.49
N GLY A 35 -18.71 15.62 12.21
CA GLY A 35 -17.64 15.72 13.20
C GLY A 35 -17.28 17.15 13.57
N THR A 36 -16.22 17.30 14.38
CA THR A 36 -15.61 18.58 14.76
C THR A 36 -14.10 18.51 14.63
N ILE A 37 -13.47 19.65 14.27
CA ILE A 37 -12.04 19.82 14.27
C ILE A 37 -11.66 21.04 15.11
N GLU A 38 -10.73 20.88 16.03
CA GLU A 38 -10.20 21.91 16.92
C GLU A 38 -8.68 21.98 16.76
N VAL A 39 -8.11 23.16 16.96
CA VAL A 39 -6.65 23.36 16.90
C VAL A 39 -6.18 24.05 18.18
N GLN A 40 -5.20 23.47 18.83
CA GLN A 40 -4.48 24.08 19.94
C GLN A 40 -3.05 24.33 19.49
N THR A 41 -2.63 25.58 19.48
CA THR A 41 -1.30 25.96 19.01
C THR A 41 -0.68 27.03 19.87
N ALA A 42 0.63 26.93 20.10
CA ALA A 42 1.42 27.95 20.78
C ALA A 42 2.80 28.07 20.11
N GLN A 43 3.25 29.29 19.91
CA GLN A 43 4.56 29.57 19.30
C GLN A 43 5.69 28.88 20.10
N GLY A 44 6.52 28.11 19.40
CA GLY A 44 7.63 27.33 19.98
C GLY A 44 7.21 26.05 20.71
N LYS A 45 5.89 25.74 20.81
CA LYS A 45 5.38 24.52 21.43
C LYS A 45 4.73 23.56 20.44
N GLY A 46 4.53 23.99 19.18
CA GLY A 46 3.90 23.19 18.14
C GLY A 46 2.38 23.37 18.08
N SER A 47 1.71 22.51 17.33
CA SER A 47 0.27 22.53 17.11
C SER A 47 -0.32 21.14 17.31
N GLU A 48 -1.45 21.06 18.00
CA GLU A 48 -2.26 19.86 18.18
C GLU A 48 -3.57 20.03 17.43
N PHE A 49 -3.91 19.06 16.57
CA PHE A 49 -5.17 19.01 15.84
C PHE A 49 -6.03 17.91 16.44
N ILE A 50 -7.21 18.27 16.94
CA ILE A 50 -8.15 17.36 17.58
C ILE A 50 -9.35 17.19 16.67
N ILE A 51 -9.51 15.99 16.09
CA ILE A 51 -10.63 15.64 15.20
C ILE A 51 -11.52 14.64 15.91
N ARG A 52 -12.83 14.93 15.97
CA ARG A 52 -13.85 14.03 16.52
C ARG A 52 -14.88 13.76 15.44
N VAL A 53 -15.03 12.51 15.03
CA VAL A 53 -15.99 12.07 14.01
C VAL A 53 -16.87 10.97 14.60
N PRO A 54 -18.21 11.10 14.54
CA PRO A 54 -19.11 10.03 14.94
C PRO A 54 -19.05 8.90 13.91
N MET A 55 -18.78 7.68 14.37
CA MET A 55 -18.77 6.50 13.51
C MET A 55 -19.73 5.45 14.07
N ARG A 56 -20.42 4.74 13.19
CA ARG A 56 -21.21 3.58 13.59
C ARG A 56 -20.25 2.40 13.82
N ALA A 57 -20.18 1.92 15.07
CA ALA A 57 -19.49 0.68 15.35
C ALA A 57 -20.27 -0.49 14.71
N GLN A 58 -19.55 -1.39 14.07
CA GLN A 58 -20.14 -2.62 13.58
C GLN A 58 -20.54 -3.48 14.78
N ALA A 59 -21.83 -3.84 14.93
CA ALA A 59 -22.35 -4.55 16.09
C ALA A 59 -21.81 -5.99 16.20
N GLU A 60 -21.39 -6.58 15.09
CA GLU A 60 -20.78 -7.91 15.05
C GLU A 60 -19.35 -7.78 14.52
N HIS A 61 -18.37 -8.04 15.38
CA HIS A 61 -17.07 -8.48 14.91
C HIS A 61 -17.29 -9.84 14.25
N ARG A 62 -17.41 -9.88 12.92
CA ARG A 62 -17.19 -11.16 12.23
C ARG A 62 -15.77 -11.56 12.60
N PRO A 63 -15.58 -12.69 13.33
CA PRO A 63 -14.25 -13.17 13.59
C PRO A 63 -13.58 -13.30 12.22
N VAL A 64 -12.38 -12.74 12.09
CA VAL A 64 -11.59 -12.97 10.88
C VAL A 64 -11.35 -14.47 10.88
N GLU A 65 -12.01 -15.16 9.96
CA GLU A 65 -11.86 -16.61 9.83
C GLU A 65 -10.38 -16.89 9.56
N LYS A 66 -9.78 -17.72 10.40
CA LYS A 66 -8.46 -18.24 10.13
C LYS A 66 -8.50 -18.98 8.80
N ILE A 67 -7.49 -18.75 8.00
CA ILE A 67 -7.35 -19.41 6.72
C ILE A 67 -6.58 -20.70 6.98
N THR A 68 -7.24 -21.83 6.79
CA THR A 68 -6.69 -23.16 7.10
C THR A 68 -5.34 -23.38 6.39
N GLU A 69 -5.22 -22.91 5.17
CA GLU A 69 -4.01 -23.02 4.34
C GLU A 69 -2.84 -22.16 4.85
N LEU A 70 -3.11 -21.15 5.67
CA LEU A 70 -2.11 -20.26 6.25
C LEU A 70 -1.79 -20.60 7.71
N GLU A 71 -2.55 -21.51 8.33
CA GLU A 71 -2.41 -21.79 9.75
C GLU A 71 -1.04 -22.41 10.07
N GLY A 72 -0.32 -21.77 10.98
CA GLY A 72 1.01 -22.20 11.42
C GLY A 72 2.16 -21.83 10.48
N LEU A 73 1.89 -21.37 9.26
CA LEU A 73 2.93 -20.88 8.36
C LEU A 73 3.62 -19.65 8.95
N LYS A 74 4.91 -19.51 8.71
CA LYS A 74 5.75 -18.45 9.28
C LYS A 74 6.00 -17.34 8.25
N ALA A 75 5.81 -16.08 8.64
CA ALA A 75 6.09 -14.92 7.78
C ALA A 75 7.06 -13.95 8.44
N LEU A 76 7.86 -13.26 7.63
CA LEU A 76 8.72 -12.15 8.05
C LEU A 76 8.24 -10.86 7.40
N VAL A 77 7.96 -9.84 8.23
CA VAL A 77 7.65 -8.48 7.81
C VAL A 77 8.90 -7.62 7.92
N VAL A 78 9.19 -6.85 6.88
CA VAL A 78 10.38 -5.99 6.78
C VAL A 78 9.94 -4.58 6.37
N ASP A 79 10.02 -3.63 7.28
CA ASP A 79 9.61 -2.24 7.06
C ASP A 79 10.38 -1.36 8.04
N ASP A 80 10.80 -0.17 7.66
CA ASP A 80 11.53 0.73 8.56
C ASP A 80 10.60 1.45 9.57
N ASP A 81 9.28 1.45 9.32
CA ASP A 81 8.29 1.94 10.27
C ASP A 81 7.77 0.82 11.18
N PHE A 82 8.06 0.96 12.48
CA PHE A 82 7.59 0.04 13.52
C PHE A 82 6.07 -0.13 13.53
N ASN A 83 5.29 0.94 13.29
CA ASN A 83 3.83 0.87 13.32
C ASN A 83 3.29 0.04 12.15
N THR A 84 3.90 0.14 10.98
CA THR A 84 3.60 -0.71 9.82
C THR A 84 3.92 -2.16 10.15
N CYS A 85 5.12 -2.45 10.67
CA CYS A 85 5.51 -3.79 11.10
C CYS A 85 4.52 -4.40 12.09
N ASP A 86 4.19 -3.69 13.15
CA ASP A 86 3.25 -4.14 14.19
C ASP A 86 1.85 -4.41 13.62
N SER A 87 1.35 -3.50 12.77
CA SER A 87 0.03 -3.63 12.15
C SER A 87 -0.05 -4.84 11.22
N VAL A 88 0.92 -5.01 10.32
CA VAL A 88 0.97 -6.14 9.38
C VAL A 88 1.16 -7.46 10.11
N THR A 89 2.04 -7.50 11.11
CA THR A 89 2.23 -8.69 11.95
C THR A 89 0.93 -9.11 12.65
N LYS A 90 0.19 -8.16 13.22
CA LYS A 90 -1.12 -8.43 13.82
C LYS A 90 -2.15 -8.95 12.82
N MET A 91 -2.13 -8.45 11.58
CA MET A 91 -2.99 -8.95 10.51
C MET A 91 -2.65 -10.40 10.16
N LEU A 92 -1.38 -10.73 10.01
CA LEU A 92 -0.91 -12.11 9.73
C LEU A 92 -1.29 -13.08 10.84
N VAL A 93 -1.12 -12.70 12.10
CA VAL A 93 -1.53 -13.52 13.26
C VAL A 93 -3.05 -13.74 13.25
N LYS A 94 -3.86 -12.75 12.90
CA LYS A 94 -5.33 -12.90 12.81
C LYS A 94 -5.76 -13.91 11.75
N VAL A 95 -5.02 -14.06 10.65
CA VAL A 95 -5.34 -15.07 9.61
C VAL A 95 -4.75 -16.45 9.92
N GLY A 96 -4.02 -16.60 11.04
CA GLY A 96 -3.52 -17.89 11.53
C GLY A 96 -2.02 -18.11 11.34
N MET A 97 -1.28 -17.17 10.77
CA MET A 97 0.17 -17.29 10.58
C MET A 97 0.96 -16.99 11.86
N ARG A 98 2.18 -17.55 11.94
CA ARG A 98 3.22 -17.07 12.84
C ARG A 98 3.95 -15.92 12.14
N ALA A 99 4.08 -14.77 12.77
CA ALA A 99 4.69 -13.62 12.13
C ALA A 99 5.76 -12.97 13.02
N GLU A 100 6.87 -12.65 12.40
CA GLU A 100 7.99 -11.89 12.96
C GLU A 100 8.22 -10.65 12.13
N TRP A 101 8.95 -9.68 12.65
CA TRP A 101 9.27 -8.46 11.90
C TRP A 101 10.71 -8.00 12.18
N THR A 102 11.23 -7.19 11.27
CA THR A 102 12.50 -6.47 11.41
C THR A 102 12.43 -5.12 10.70
N LEU A 103 13.23 -4.15 11.15
CA LEU A 103 13.31 -2.80 10.59
C LEU A 103 14.43 -2.63 9.54
N SER A 104 15.13 -3.70 9.19
CA SER A 104 16.35 -3.67 8.36
C SER A 104 16.34 -4.80 7.33
N GLY A 105 16.66 -4.46 6.09
CA GLY A 105 16.82 -5.44 5.01
C GLY A 105 17.98 -6.41 5.26
N LYS A 106 19.11 -5.92 5.79
CA LYS A 106 20.26 -6.78 6.16
C LYS A 106 19.90 -7.80 7.23
N GLU A 107 19.15 -7.36 8.24
CA GLU A 107 18.66 -8.28 9.28
C GLU A 107 17.67 -9.28 8.70
N ALA A 108 16.82 -8.87 7.77
CA ALA A 108 15.89 -9.79 7.11
C ALA A 108 16.62 -10.93 6.38
N VAL A 109 17.68 -10.62 5.63
CA VAL A 109 18.51 -11.63 4.95
C VAL A 109 19.20 -12.56 5.97
N LEU A 110 19.71 -12.01 7.07
CA LEU A 110 20.32 -12.82 8.14
C LEU A 110 19.30 -13.76 8.77
N ARG A 111 18.11 -13.28 9.12
CA ARG A 111 17.02 -14.10 9.68
C ARG A 111 16.52 -15.14 8.70
N ALA A 112 16.45 -14.84 7.41
CA ALA A 112 16.09 -15.80 6.37
C ALA A 112 17.10 -16.98 6.37
N ARG A 113 18.39 -16.71 6.40
CA ARG A 113 19.44 -17.74 6.49
C ARG A 113 19.31 -18.58 7.77
N GLN A 114 19.21 -17.92 8.91
CA GLN A 114 19.09 -18.61 10.21
C GLN A 114 17.85 -19.50 10.28
N SER A 115 16.71 -19.04 9.73
CA SER A 115 15.47 -19.82 9.72
C SER A 115 15.60 -21.13 8.94
N ILE A 116 16.35 -21.11 7.85
CA ILE A 116 16.65 -22.32 7.05
C ILE A 116 17.56 -23.27 7.85
N GLU A 117 18.62 -22.75 8.48
CA GLU A 117 19.55 -23.53 9.30
C GLU A 117 18.84 -24.19 10.50
N MET A 118 17.86 -23.52 11.08
CA MET A 118 17.04 -24.00 12.19
C MET A 118 15.88 -24.92 11.77
N SER A 119 15.71 -25.19 10.48
CA SER A 119 14.57 -25.95 9.93
C SER A 119 13.19 -25.35 10.28
N ASP A 120 13.13 -24.03 10.48
CA ASP A 120 11.91 -23.26 10.72
C ASP A 120 11.83 -22.08 9.72
N ALA A 121 11.96 -22.42 8.45
CA ALA A 121 12.02 -21.45 7.35
C ALA A 121 10.74 -20.61 7.25
N TYR A 122 10.88 -19.38 6.76
CA TYR A 122 9.73 -18.55 6.43
C TYR A 122 9.02 -19.10 5.20
N HIS A 123 7.69 -18.94 5.20
CA HIS A 123 6.78 -19.34 4.12
C HIS A 123 6.28 -18.13 3.32
N ALA A 124 6.53 -16.93 3.82
CA ALA A 124 6.28 -15.69 3.11
C ALA A 124 7.16 -14.56 3.64
N TYR A 125 7.55 -13.65 2.77
CA TYR A 125 8.20 -12.39 3.11
C TYR A 125 7.33 -11.24 2.64
N ILE A 126 7.16 -10.22 3.51
CA ILE A 126 6.43 -8.99 3.19
C ILE A 126 7.42 -7.85 3.42
N ILE A 127 7.89 -7.22 2.35
CA ILE A 127 9.07 -6.36 2.37
C ILE A 127 8.69 -4.98 1.85
N ASP A 128 9.01 -3.92 2.60
CA ASP A 128 8.90 -2.57 2.08
C ASP A 128 9.85 -2.34 0.91
N TRP A 129 9.35 -1.61 -0.08
CA TRP A 129 10.16 -1.17 -1.23
C TRP A 129 11.37 -0.33 -0.81
N ARG A 130 11.18 0.58 0.14
CA ARG A 130 12.21 1.53 0.58
C ARG A 130 12.64 1.26 2.02
N LEU A 131 13.79 0.62 2.17
CA LEU A 131 14.42 0.47 3.46
C LEU A 131 15.67 1.36 3.53
N PRO A 132 16.09 1.82 4.71
CA PRO A 132 17.20 2.76 4.85
C PRO A 132 18.56 2.16 4.50
N ASP A 133 18.72 0.84 4.60
CA ASP A 133 19.98 0.12 4.41
C ASP A 133 20.11 -0.57 3.05
N MET A 134 19.00 -0.94 2.40
CA MET A 134 18.95 -1.47 1.03
C MET A 134 17.51 -1.43 0.52
N ASN A 135 17.30 -1.48 -0.80
CA ASN A 135 15.95 -1.53 -1.34
C ASN A 135 15.35 -2.95 -1.30
N GLY A 136 14.02 -3.05 -1.37
CA GLY A 136 13.30 -4.31 -1.30
C GLY A 136 13.65 -5.31 -2.41
N ILE A 137 14.04 -4.84 -3.61
CA ILE A 137 14.51 -5.72 -4.70
C ILE A 137 15.85 -6.36 -4.34
N GLU A 138 16.76 -5.61 -3.72
CA GLU A 138 18.05 -6.16 -3.31
C GLU A 138 17.88 -7.19 -2.19
N VAL A 139 17.01 -6.92 -1.20
CA VAL A 139 16.62 -7.91 -0.18
C VAL A 139 16.07 -9.16 -0.86
N THR A 140 15.18 -8.99 -1.84
CA THR A 140 14.60 -10.10 -2.61
C THR A 140 15.68 -10.94 -3.31
N ARG A 141 16.62 -10.33 -4.01
CA ARG A 141 17.72 -11.04 -4.69
C ARG A 141 18.54 -11.87 -3.69
N GLN A 142 18.86 -11.29 -2.54
CA GLN A 142 19.64 -11.98 -1.51
C GLN A 142 18.87 -13.14 -0.88
N ILE A 143 17.58 -12.98 -0.59
CA ILE A 143 16.73 -14.07 -0.09
C ILE A 143 16.58 -15.17 -1.16
N ARG A 144 16.38 -14.83 -2.43
CA ARG A 144 16.29 -15.80 -3.53
C ARG A 144 17.56 -16.64 -3.69
N SER A 145 18.72 -16.06 -3.37
CA SER A 145 19.96 -16.82 -3.38
C SER A 145 20.03 -17.90 -2.30
N LEU A 146 19.22 -17.79 -1.25
CA LEU A 146 19.13 -18.77 -0.14
C LEU A 146 18.00 -19.77 -0.33
N ASN A 147 16.87 -19.33 -0.88
CA ASN A 147 15.64 -20.12 -1.06
C ASN A 147 14.86 -19.59 -2.25
N ASN A 148 14.61 -20.43 -3.23
CA ASN A 148 14.05 -20.00 -4.51
C ASN A 148 12.53 -19.89 -4.55
N ASP A 149 11.80 -20.58 -3.65
CA ASP A 149 10.35 -20.81 -3.85
C ASP A 149 9.44 -20.04 -2.89
N THR A 150 10.00 -19.45 -1.82
CA THR A 150 9.20 -18.71 -0.82
C THR A 150 8.57 -17.46 -1.42
N PRO A 151 7.26 -17.23 -1.31
CA PRO A 151 6.61 -16.02 -1.78
C PRO A 151 7.21 -14.75 -1.15
N ILE A 152 7.53 -13.78 -2.01
CA ILE A 152 8.00 -12.45 -1.61
C ILE A 152 7.03 -11.41 -2.15
N ILE A 153 6.44 -10.66 -1.23
CA ILE A 153 5.47 -9.60 -1.49
C ILE A 153 6.13 -8.26 -1.19
N ILE A 154 6.15 -7.35 -2.15
CA ILE A 154 6.66 -6.00 -1.95
C ILE A 154 5.52 -5.05 -1.57
N LEU A 155 5.71 -4.30 -0.47
CA LEU A 155 4.85 -3.20 -0.08
C LEU A 155 5.32 -1.90 -0.72
N THR A 156 4.43 -1.16 -1.33
CA THR A 156 4.78 0.13 -1.95
C THR A 156 3.67 1.16 -1.77
N ALA A 157 4.07 2.42 -1.55
CA ALA A 157 3.17 3.58 -1.54
C ALA A 157 3.00 4.21 -2.94
N TYR A 158 3.71 3.71 -3.94
CA TYR A 158 3.77 4.27 -5.29
C TYR A 158 3.25 3.28 -6.33
N ASP A 159 2.96 3.78 -7.52
CA ASP A 159 2.75 2.94 -8.69
C ASP A 159 4.02 2.14 -8.97
N TRP A 160 3.89 0.83 -9.07
CA TRP A 160 5.02 -0.09 -9.30
C TRP A 160 5.32 -0.34 -10.77
N SER A 161 4.59 0.32 -11.69
CA SER A 161 4.74 0.13 -13.15
C SER A 161 6.19 0.29 -13.60
N ASP A 162 6.90 1.29 -13.05
CA ASP A 162 8.28 1.59 -13.42
C ASP A 162 9.30 0.54 -12.93
N ILE A 163 8.94 -0.22 -11.88
CA ILE A 163 9.86 -1.17 -11.23
C ILE A 163 9.42 -2.63 -11.41
N GLU A 164 8.27 -2.85 -12.02
CA GLU A 164 7.66 -4.18 -12.16
C GLU A 164 8.59 -5.17 -12.88
N VAL A 165 9.22 -4.73 -13.96
CA VAL A 165 10.13 -5.57 -14.75
C VAL A 165 11.35 -5.98 -13.93
N GLU A 166 11.96 -5.04 -13.23
CA GLU A 166 13.13 -5.31 -12.38
C GLU A 166 12.78 -6.19 -11.19
N ALA A 167 11.66 -5.92 -10.54
CA ALA A 167 11.18 -6.68 -9.40
C ALA A 167 10.82 -8.12 -9.77
N LYS A 168 10.15 -8.35 -10.90
CA LYS A 168 9.88 -9.69 -11.42
C LYS A 168 11.17 -10.44 -11.76
N ALA A 169 12.14 -9.78 -12.39
CA ALA A 169 13.45 -10.36 -12.67
C ALA A 169 14.23 -10.71 -11.39
N ALA A 170 14.02 -9.99 -10.30
CA ALA A 170 14.59 -10.30 -8.98
C ALA A 170 13.86 -11.45 -8.25
N GLY A 171 12.68 -11.86 -8.74
CA GLY A 171 11.89 -12.94 -8.16
C GLY A 171 10.83 -12.48 -7.15
N VAL A 172 10.37 -11.22 -7.22
CA VAL A 172 9.18 -10.76 -6.48
C VAL A 172 7.95 -11.52 -6.97
N THR A 173 7.18 -12.05 -6.03
CA THR A 173 5.98 -12.84 -6.32
C THR A 173 4.75 -11.97 -6.52
N ALA A 174 4.59 -10.93 -5.70
CA ALA A 174 3.43 -10.04 -5.74
C ALA A 174 3.75 -8.65 -5.19
N PHE A 175 2.87 -7.69 -5.48
CA PHE A 175 2.90 -6.35 -4.93
C PHE A 175 1.64 -6.09 -4.11
N CYS A 176 1.77 -5.27 -3.08
CA CYS A 176 0.64 -4.77 -2.30
C CYS A 176 0.82 -3.28 -2.01
N SER A 177 -0.24 -2.50 -2.17
CA SER A 177 -0.20 -1.06 -1.93
C SER A 177 -0.26 -0.72 -0.44
N LYS A 178 0.41 0.37 -0.04
CA LYS A 178 0.21 1.02 1.26
C LYS A 178 -0.85 2.13 1.12
N PRO A 179 -1.81 2.28 2.05
CA PRO A 179 -2.01 1.50 3.26
C PRO A 179 -2.58 0.11 2.98
N MET A 180 -2.07 -0.90 3.68
CA MET A 180 -2.51 -2.29 3.52
C MET A 180 -3.79 -2.55 4.31
N PHE A 181 -4.78 -3.17 3.66
CA PHE A 181 -5.98 -3.67 4.30
C PHE A 181 -5.95 -5.19 4.45
N MET A 182 -6.72 -5.71 5.41
CA MET A 182 -6.81 -7.15 5.66
C MET A 182 -7.26 -7.96 4.43
N SER A 183 -8.18 -7.39 3.62
CA SER A 183 -8.65 -7.98 2.37
C SER A 183 -7.52 -8.19 1.38
N ASP A 184 -6.72 -7.15 1.19
CA ASP A 184 -5.64 -7.10 0.20
C ASP A 184 -4.50 -8.03 0.59
N LEU A 185 -4.13 -8.03 1.89
CA LEU A 185 -3.14 -8.95 2.44
C LEU A 185 -3.58 -10.40 2.25
N ARG A 186 -4.84 -10.72 2.58
CA ARG A 186 -5.41 -12.06 2.43
C ARG A 186 -5.36 -12.53 0.98
N GLU A 187 -5.87 -11.71 0.05
CA GLU A 187 -5.91 -12.03 -1.36
C GLU A 187 -4.50 -12.23 -1.93
N THR A 188 -3.58 -11.32 -1.61
CA THR A 188 -2.19 -11.38 -2.07
C THR A 188 -1.48 -12.63 -1.55
N LEU A 189 -1.65 -12.97 -0.27
CA LEU A 189 -1.05 -14.17 0.33
C LEU A 189 -1.60 -15.46 -0.28
N MET A 190 -2.94 -15.56 -0.44
CA MET A 190 -3.56 -16.74 -1.03
C MET A 190 -3.09 -16.97 -2.47
N ASN A 191 -3.01 -15.90 -3.26
CA ASN A 191 -2.51 -15.97 -4.62
C ASN A 191 -1.02 -16.34 -4.65
N ALA A 192 -0.19 -15.74 -3.80
CA ALA A 192 1.24 -15.96 -3.78
C ALA A 192 1.61 -17.38 -3.29
N ILE A 193 0.95 -17.90 -2.25
CA ILE A 193 1.21 -19.24 -1.71
C ILE A 193 0.57 -20.31 -2.60
N GLY A 194 -0.60 -20.05 -3.18
CA GLY A 194 -1.27 -20.97 -4.11
C GLY A 194 -0.48 -21.21 -5.40
N GLN A 195 0.28 -20.24 -5.88
CA GLN A 195 1.13 -20.37 -7.06
C GLN A 195 2.34 -21.30 -6.84
N THR A 196 2.83 -21.43 -5.60
CA THR A 196 3.94 -22.34 -5.28
C THR A 196 3.52 -23.81 -5.20
N GLN A 197 2.22 -24.12 -5.19
CA GLN A 197 1.71 -25.49 -5.13
C GLN A 197 1.30 -26.07 -6.48
N THR A 198 1.28 -25.28 -7.53
CA THR A 198 0.96 -25.71 -8.89
C THR A 198 2.14 -25.45 -9.81
N ASP A 199 3.04 -26.41 -9.93
CA ASP A 199 3.95 -26.50 -11.07
C ASP A 199 3.14 -26.62 -12.36
N ALA A 200 3.51 -25.80 -13.32
CA ALA A 200 3.09 -25.68 -14.70
C ALA A 200 1.95 -24.68 -14.99
N ALA A 201 2.40 -23.59 -15.58
CA ALA A 201 1.67 -22.79 -16.57
C ALA A 201 0.27 -22.28 -16.12
N GLN A 202 0.29 -21.27 -15.25
CA GLN A 202 -0.73 -20.24 -15.39
C GLN A 202 -0.03 -18.88 -15.39
N GLU A 203 -0.01 -18.32 -16.57
CA GLU A 203 0.23 -16.91 -16.81
C GLU A 203 -0.48 -16.11 -15.72
N LEU A 204 0.27 -15.15 -15.15
CA LEU A 204 -0.26 -14.07 -14.35
C LEU A 204 -1.66 -13.75 -14.83
N LEU A 205 -2.65 -13.89 -13.92
CA LEU A 205 -4.01 -13.49 -14.25
C LEU A 205 -3.89 -12.12 -14.92
N PRO A 206 -4.38 -12.00 -16.15
CA PRO A 206 -4.39 -10.71 -16.78
C PRO A 206 -5.13 -9.81 -15.79
N LYS A 207 -4.59 -8.62 -15.51
CA LYS A 207 -5.42 -7.50 -15.03
C LYS A 207 -6.75 -7.74 -15.71
N LYS A 208 -7.84 -7.99 -14.96
CA LYS A 208 -9.16 -8.03 -15.59
C LYS A 208 -9.15 -6.80 -16.47
N SER A 209 -8.86 -7.02 -17.74
CA SER A 209 -9.04 -5.99 -18.75
C SER A 209 -10.56 -5.82 -18.73
N THR A 210 -11.03 -4.97 -17.85
CA THR A 210 -12.40 -4.51 -17.87
C THR A 210 -12.50 -3.81 -19.21
N ASN A 211 -12.79 -4.61 -20.23
CA ASN A 211 -12.99 -4.11 -21.58
C ASN A 211 -14.30 -3.36 -21.57
N PHE A 212 -14.22 -2.05 -21.49
CA PHE A 212 -15.36 -1.15 -21.50
C PHE A 212 -15.86 -0.88 -22.93
N LYS A 213 -15.55 -1.76 -23.87
CA LYS A 213 -15.93 -1.65 -25.27
C LYS A 213 -17.44 -1.43 -25.42
N GLY A 214 -17.81 -0.32 -26.03
CA GLY A 214 -19.20 0.09 -26.23
C GLY A 214 -19.82 0.90 -25.08
N ARG A 215 -19.08 1.16 -23.99
CA ARG A 215 -19.47 2.13 -22.97
C ARG A 215 -19.14 3.55 -23.46
N HIS A 216 -20.06 4.47 -23.24
CA HIS A 216 -19.91 5.88 -23.64
C HIS A 216 -19.74 6.74 -22.41
N ILE A 217 -18.77 7.65 -22.42
CA ILE A 217 -18.42 8.52 -21.31
C ILE A 217 -18.25 9.97 -21.82
N LEU A 218 -18.69 10.93 -21.03
CA LEU A 218 -18.41 12.35 -21.25
C LEU A 218 -17.28 12.75 -20.32
N LEU A 219 -16.18 13.21 -20.88
CA LEU A 219 -15.05 13.79 -20.18
C LEU A 219 -15.17 15.32 -20.23
N VAL A 220 -15.26 15.94 -19.05
CA VAL A 220 -15.29 17.39 -18.89
C VAL A 220 -14.01 17.84 -18.23
N GLU A 221 -13.17 18.58 -18.94
CA GLU A 221 -11.87 19.07 -18.48
C GLU A 221 -11.52 20.36 -19.23
N ASP A 222 -11.24 21.41 -18.50
CA ASP A 222 -10.95 22.74 -19.05
C ASP A 222 -9.52 22.87 -19.59
N ASN A 223 -8.58 22.08 -19.08
CA ASN A 223 -7.20 22.04 -19.55
C ASN A 223 -7.07 21.09 -20.75
N GLU A 224 -6.67 21.64 -21.92
CA GLU A 224 -6.53 20.89 -23.16
C GLU A 224 -5.60 19.68 -23.04
N LEU A 225 -4.42 19.85 -22.42
CA LEU A 225 -3.43 18.77 -22.25
C LEU A 225 -3.96 17.66 -21.34
N ASN A 226 -4.60 18.02 -20.22
CA ASN A 226 -5.21 17.05 -19.31
C ASN A 226 -6.34 16.29 -20.03
N ARG A 227 -7.13 16.97 -20.82
CA ARG A 227 -8.24 16.40 -21.60
C ARG A 227 -7.74 15.38 -22.63
N GLU A 228 -6.66 15.71 -23.37
CA GLU A 228 -6.05 14.78 -24.32
C GLU A 228 -5.50 13.53 -23.63
N ILE A 229 -4.75 13.68 -22.55
CA ILE A 229 -4.18 12.56 -21.78
C ILE A 229 -5.30 11.66 -21.22
N ALA A 230 -6.31 12.25 -20.59
CA ALA A 230 -7.41 11.49 -20.03
C ALA A 230 -8.24 10.77 -21.11
N GLN A 231 -8.45 11.41 -22.27
CA GLN A 231 -9.15 10.82 -23.41
C GLN A 231 -8.37 9.61 -23.96
N GLU A 232 -7.06 9.72 -24.12
CA GLU A 232 -6.22 8.64 -24.62
C GLU A 232 -6.29 7.43 -23.69
N ILE A 233 -6.10 7.63 -22.38
CA ILE A 233 -6.21 6.58 -21.35
C ILE A 233 -7.58 5.90 -21.41
N LEU A 234 -8.68 6.63 -21.44
CA LEU A 234 -10.03 6.08 -21.48
C LEU A 234 -10.29 5.30 -22.77
N CYS A 235 -9.79 5.78 -23.91
CA CYS A 235 -9.89 5.06 -25.17
C CYS A 235 -9.11 3.74 -25.18
N GLU A 236 -7.94 3.66 -24.55
CA GLU A 236 -7.18 2.41 -24.38
C GLU A 236 -7.97 1.35 -23.59
N TYR A 237 -8.77 1.78 -22.61
CA TYR A 237 -9.68 0.88 -21.89
C TYR A 237 -10.95 0.52 -22.65
N GLY A 238 -11.10 1.02 -23.90
CA GLY A 238 -12.20 0.69 -24.81
C GLY A 238 -13.45 1.54 -24.66
N PHE A 239 -13.39 2.65 -23.94
CA PHE A 239 -14.49 3.62 -23.89
C PHE A 239 -14.61 4.39 -25.22
N ARG A 240 -15.85 4.76 -25.54
CA ARG A 240 -16.11 5.85 -26.46
C ARG A 240 -16.21 7.13 -25.64
N VAL A 241 -15.33 8.10 -25.92
CA VAL A 241 -15.19 9.33 -25.12
C VAL A 241 -15.66 10.53 -25.93
N ASP A 242 -16.66 11.24 -25.42
CA ASP A 242 -16.98 12.59 -25.85
C ASP A 242 -16.34 13.58 -24.88
N THR A 243 -15.87 14.72 -25.38
CA THR A 243 -15.18 15.73 -24.57
C THR A 243 -15.95 17.04 -24.53
N ALA A 244 -15.91 17.75 -23.40
CA ALA A 244 -16.39 19.13 -23.22
C ALA A 244 -15.38 19.92 -22.37
N GLU A 245 -15.42 21.24 -22.52
CA GLU A 245 -14.64 22.22 -21.75
C GLU A 245 -15.42 22.72 -20.53
#